data_80c6023097b5b3a627378fc15a10f24d
#
_entry.id   80c6023097b5b3a627378fc15a10f24d
#
_cell.length_a   1.000
_cell.length_b   1.000
_cell.length_c   1.000
_cell.angle_alpha   90.00
_cell.angle_beta   90.00
_cell.angle_gamma   90.00
#
_symmetry.space_group_name_H-M   'P 1'
#
loop_
_entity.id
_entity.type
_entity.pdbx_description
1 polymer ?
#
loop_
_entity_poly.entity_id
_entity_poly.type
_entity_poly.pdbx_seq_one_letter_code
_entity_poly.pdbx_strand_id
1 'polypeptide(L)'
;MARVFTQAGAKSMGLPGRKSIEIASQSMGTDNVTLRYVEIPVAKPGDGPRKPHRHDGFEEVIHVLEGRGCTEADSGSYPLAAGDTIVLPSGEWHATRNTGDTTLKLLCFFPVGDIAARTSNG
;
A
#
# COMPACT_ATOMS: atom_id res chain seq x y z
N MET A 1 10.94 0.55 25.36
CA MET A 1 12.10 1.34 24.86
C MET A 1 11.91 1.64 23.38
N ALA A 2 12.27 2.85 22.98
CA ALA A 2 12.24 3.21 21.57
C ALA A 2 13.30 2.43 20.80
N ARG A 3 13.02 2.17 19.52
CA ARG A 3 13.95 1.49 18.60
C ARG A 3 13.93 2.18 17.25
N VAL A 4 15.09 2.17 16.59
CA VAL A 4 15.24 2.75 15.26
C VAL A 4 15.56 1.64 14.25
N PHE A 5 14.82 1.65 13.14
CA PHE A 5 15.06 0.77 12.01
C PHE A 5 15.36 1.61 10.78
N THR A 6 16.21 1.08 9.89
CA THR A 6 16.51 1.76 8.63
C THR A 6 15.70 1.15 7.50
N GLN A 7 15.28 1.97 6.54
CA GLN A 7 14.57 1.48 5.37
C GLN A 7 15.46 0.54 4.54
N ALA A 8 16.75 0.82 4.46
CA ALA A 8 17.70 -0.01 3.72
C ALA A 8 17.79 -1.45 4.28
N GLY A 9 17.61 -1.62 5.59
CA GLY A 9 17.58 -2.92 6.23
C GLY A 9 16.20 -3.57 6.30
N ALA A 10 15.17 -2.93 5.77
CA ALA A 10 13.80 -3.41 5.86
C ALA A 10 13.55 -4.59 4.91
N LYS A 11 12.65 -5.46 5.31
CA LYS A 11 12.29 -6.65 4.55
C LYS A 11 11.41 -6.29 3.35
N SER A 12 11.82 -6.76 2.16
CA SER A 12 10.98 -6.71 0.97
C SER A 12 9.90 -7.78 1.06
N MET A 13 8.68 -7.44 0.71
CA MET A 13 7.54 -8.36 0.77
C MET A 13 7.44 -9.28 -0.44
N GLY A 14 8.22 -9.03 -1.52
CA GLY A 14 8.20 -9.89 -2.71
C GLY A 14 6.87 -9.93 -3.44
N LEU A 15 6.06 -8.88 -3.36
CA LEU A 15 4.75 -8.82 -3.99
C LEU A 15 4.87 -8.55 -5.49
N PRO A 16 3.98 -9.13 -6.34
CA PRO A 16 4.06 -8.94 -7.78
C PRO A 16 3.69 -7.52 -8.21
N GLY A 17 4.38 -7.02 -9.23
CA GLY A 17 4.06 -5.76 -9.88
C GLY A 17 4.40 -4.50 -9.08
N ARG A 18 5.07 -4.65 -7.94
CA ARG A 18 5.45 -3.52 -7.09
C ARG A 18 6.56 -3.90 -6.13
N LYS A 19 7.27 -2.89 -5.65
CA LYS A 19 8.20 -3.05 -4.53
C LYS A 19 7.46 -2.64 -3.26
N SER A 20 7.34 -3.53 -2.30
CA SER A 20 6.73 -3.27 -1.01
C SER A 20 7.71 -3.61 0.10
N ILE A 21 7.97 -2.64 0.97
CA ILE A 21 8.91 -2.77 2.08
C ILE A 21 8.15 -2.53 3.38
N GLU A 22 8.20 -3.49 4.29
CA GLU A 22 7.59 -3.33 5.61
C GLU A 22 8.54 -2.59 6.52
N ILE A 23 8.22 -1.35 6.87
CA ILE A 23 9.09 -0.47 7.66
C ILE A 23 8.70 -0.40 9.13
N ALA A 24 7.51 -0.87 9.47
CA ALA A 24 7.09 -1.10 10.85
C ALA A 24 5.99 -2.15 10.87
N SER A 25 6.08 -3.13 11.78
CA SER A 25 5.05 -4.15 11.93
C SER A 25 5.28 -4.93 13.24
N GLN A 26 4.42 -5.90 13.47
CA GLN A 26 4.51 -6.78 14.64
C GLN A 26 5.86 -7.49 14.70
N SER A 27 6.41 -7.92 13.57
CA SER A 27 7.73 -8.57 13.53
C SER A 27 8.86 -7.64 13.98
N MET A 28 8.62 -6.32 13.99
CA MET A 28 9.56 -5.30 14.43
C MET A 28 9.19 -4.74 15.81
N GLY A 29 8.16 -5.29 16.45
CA GLY A 29 7.79 -4.97 17.82
C GLY A 29 6.64 -4.00 18.00
N THR A 30 5.87 -3.69 16.93
CA THR A 30 4.63 -2.93 17.12
C THR A 30 3.52 -3.81 17.64
N ASP A 31 2.55 -3.22 18.34
CA ASP A 31 1.36 -3.95 18.76
C ASP A 31 0.23 -3.82 17.75
N ASN A 32 -0.05 -2.59 17.29
CA ASN A 32 -1.23 -2.28 16.49
C ASN A 32 -0.93 -1.43 15.26
N VAL A 33 0.27 -1.53 14.69
CA VAL A 33 0.66 -0.71 13.56
C VAL A 33 1.44 -1.54 12.55
N THR A 34 1.05 -1.44 11.28
CA THR A 34 1.88 -1.82 10.14
C THR A 34 2.03 -0.61 9.25
N LEU A 35 3.26 -0.32 8.86
CA LEU A 35 3.59 0.77 7.94
C LEU A 35 4.43 0.19 6.81
N ARG A 36 3.99 0.39 5.55
CA ARG A 36 4.68 -0.07 4.35
C ARG A 36 5.01 1.07 3.43
N TYR A 37 6.20 1.02 2.87
CA TYR A 37 6.61 1.88 1.77
C TYR A 37 6.48 1.09 0.47
N VAL A 38 5.78 1.66 -0.52
CA VAL A 38 5.46 0.96 -1.78
C VAL A 38 5.91 1.79 -2.97
N GLU A 39 6.57 1.14 -3.93
CA GLU A 39 6.90 1.72 -5.23
C GLU A 39 6.18 0.94 -6.31
N ILE A 40 5.40 1.65 -7.13
CA ILE A 40 4.72 1.06 -8.28
C ILE A 40 5.34 1.66 -9.54
N PRO A 41 6.00 0.84 -10.38
CA PRO A 41 6.62 1.35 -11.59
C PRO A 41 5.58 1.86 -12.60
N VAL A 42 6.05 2.65 -13.56
CA VAL A 42 5.21 3.11 -14.67
C VAL A 42 4.63 1.88 -15.39
N ALA A 43 3.33 1.94 -15.69
CA ALA A 43 2.64 0.88 -16.42
C ALA A 43 3.23 0.73 -17.82
N LYS A 44 3.41 -0.52 -18.26
CA LYS A 44 3.93 -0.86 -19.59
C LYS A 44 2.80 -1.32 -20.49
N PRO A 45 2.92 -1.13 -21.82
CA PRO A 45 1.97 -1.73 -22.75
C PRO A 45 1.88 -3.25 -22.53
N GLY A 46 0.68 -3.75 -22.40
CA GLY A 46 0.44 -5.18 -22.13
C GLY A 46 0.31 -5.54 -20.66
N ASP A 47 0.59 -4.62 -19.74
CA ASP A 47 0.30 -4.84 -18.32
C ASP A 47 -1.23 -4.93 -18.16
N GLY A 48 -1.69 -5.97 -17.48
CA GLY A 48 -3.09 -6.08 -17.13
C GLY A 48 -3.47 -5.15 -15.97
N PRO A 49 -4.76 -5.05 -15.66
CA PRO A 49 -5.21 -4.32 -14.48
C PRO A 49 -4.65 -4.96 -13.22
N ARG A 50 -4.39 -4.15 -12.20
CA ARG A 50 -3.95 -4.67 -10.91
C ARG A 50 -5.09 -5.43 -10.25
N LYS A 51 -4.75 -6.55 -9.62
CA LYS A 51 -5.72 -7.39 -8.92
C LYS A 51 -6.17 -6.71 -7.63
N PRO A 52 -7.48 -6.56 -7.40
CA PRO A 52 -7.97 -5.94 -6.18
C PRO A 52 -7.77 -6.83 -4.96
N HIS A 53 -7.71 -6.21 -3.80
CA HIS A 53 -7.71 -6.88 -2.51
C HIS A 53 -8.55 -6.07 -1.52
N ARG A 54 -8.83 -6.64 -0.38
CA ARG A 54 -9.53 -5.96 0.71
C ARG A 54 -8.98 -6.43 2.05
N HIS A 55 -9.19 -5.60 3.06
CA HIS A 55 -8.81 -5.90 4.43
C HIS A 55 -10.08 -6.03 5.27
N ASP A 56 -10.18 -7.11 6.01
CA ASP A 56 -11.38 -7.40 6.80
C ASP A 56 -11.12 -7.06 8.27
N GLY A 57 -11.92 -6.14 8.80
CA GLY A 57 -11.85 -5.72 10.19
C GLY A 57 -10.93 -4.55 10.49
N PHE A 58 -10.30 -3.95 9.49
CA PHE A 58 -9.49 -2.74 9.65
C PHE A 58 -9.44 -1.92 8.36
N GLU A 59 -9.13 -0.65 8.51
CA GLU A 59 -9.00 0.28 7.40
C GLU A 59 -7.54 0.38 6.93
N GLU A 60 -7.34 0.96 5.75
CA GLU A 60 -6.02 1.30 5.23
C GLU A 60 -5.98 2.79 4.91
N VAL A 61 -4.86 3.44 5.22
CA VAL A 61 -4.60 4.82 4.82
C VAL A 61 -3.40 4.82 3.88
N ILE A 62 -3.58 5.39 2.68
CA ILE A 62 -2.50 5.50 1.70
C ILE A 62 -2.20 6.97 1.47
N HIS A 63 -0.94 7.35 1.67
CA HIS A 63 -0.44 8.69 1.39
C HIS A 63 0.51 8.65 0.21
N VAL A 64 0.29 9.52 -0.79
CA VAL A 64 1.14 9.60 -1.97
C VAL A 64 2.33 10.51 -1.68
N LEU A 65 3.53 9.94 -1.77
CA LEU A 65 4.79 10.67 -1.56
C LEU A 65 5.28 11.32 -2.85
N GLU A 66 5.22 10.60 -3.96
CA GLU A 66 5.67 11.06 -5.28
C GLU A 66 4.85 10.41 -6.38
N GLY A 67 4.71 11.12 -7.50
CA GLY A 67 4.05 10.60 -8.68
C GLY A 67 2.55 10.78 -8.66
N ARG A 68 1.87 10.09 -9.58
CA ARG A 68 0.42 10.11 -9.73
C ARG A 68 -0.11 8.72 -9.93
N GLY A 69 -1.29 8.48 -9.38
CA GLY A 69 -1.95 7.20 -9.50
C GLY A 69 -3.45 7.33 -9.45
N CYS A 70 -4.10 6.17 -9.43
CA CYS A 70 -5.53 6.08 -9.25
C CYS A 70 -5.83 4.82 -8.43
N THR A 71 -6.67 4.97 -7.41
CA THR A 71 -7.19 3.81 -6.70
C THR A 71 -8.57 3.49 -7.26
N GLU A 72 -8.70 2.27 -7.81
CA GLU A 72 -9.99 1.72 -8.22
C GLU A 72 -10.56 0.96 -7.03
N ALA A 73 -11.73 1.34 -6.58
CA ALA A 73 -12.39 0.73 -5.43
C ALA A 73 -13.84 0.42 -5.77
N ASP A 74 -14.52 -0.33 -4.91
CA ASP A 74 -15.94 -0.63 -5.11
C ASP A 74 -16.77 0.64 -5.23
N SER A 75 -16.43 1.66 -4.46
CA SER A 75 -17.19 2.92 -4.44
C SER A 75 -16.86 3.86 -5.59
N GLY A 76 -15.82 3.59 -6.38
CA GLY A 76 -15.45 4.43 -7.52
C GLY A 76 -13.96 4.49 -7.80
N SER A 77 -13.58 5.40 -8.68
CA SER A 77 -12.19 5.65 -9.08
C SER A 77 -11.72 6.95 -8.43
N TYR A 78 -10.54 6.90 -7.82
CA TYR A 78 -9.99 8.02 -7.05
C TYR A 78 -8.61 8.39 -7.59
N PRO A 79 -8.52 9.43 -8.46
CA PRO A 79 -7.21 9.93 -8.91
C PRO A 79 -6.44 10.54 -7.74
N LEU A 80 -5.14 10.26 -7.68
CA LEU A 80 -4.27 10.68 -6.60
C LEU A 80 -3.00 11.32 -7.16
N ALA A 81 -2.56 12.40 -6.52
CA ALA A 81 -1.30 13.07 -6.80
C ALA A 81 -0.48 13.17 -5.52
N ALA A 82 0.80 13.53 -5.66
CA ALA A 82 1.69 13.71 -4.52
C ALA A 82 1.05 14.64 -3.47
N GLY A 83 1.06 14.22 -2.22
CA GLY A 83 0.43 14.93 -1.10
C GLY A 83 -1.01 14.49 -0.79
N ASP A 84 -1.65 13.73 -1.68
CA ASP A 84 -3.00 13.24 -1.43
C ASP A 84 -2.98 12.03 -0.51
N THR A 85 -4.07 11.88 0.25
CA THR A 85 -4.29 10.74 1.11
C THR A 85 -5.66 10.14 0.82
N ILE A 86 -5.73 8.82 0.69
CA ILE A 86 -7.00 8.10 0.57
C ILE A 86 -7.18 7.19 1.78
N VAL A 87 -8.39 7.15 2.31
CA VAL A 87 -8.80 6.25 3.39
C VAL A 87 -9.69 5.17 2.79
N LEU A 88 -9.29 3.93 2.98
CA LEU A 88 -10.03 2.77 2.48
C LEU A 88 -10.67 2.06 3.66
N PRO A 89 -12.00 2.05 3.76
CA PRO A 89 -12.67 1.38 4.86
C PRO A 89 -12.50 -0.13 4.82
N SER A 90 -12.73 -0.76 5.96
CA SER A 90 -12.72 -2.22 6.07
C SER A 90 -13.67 -2.86 5.05
N GLY A 91 -13.20 -3.89 4.38
CA GLY A 91 -14.01 -4.69 3.46
C GLY A 91 -14.17 -4.14 2.05
N GLU A 92 -13.70 -2.94 1.77
CA GLU A 92 -13.80 -2.40 0.41
C GLU A 92 -12.70 -2.97 -0.49
N TRP A 93 -13.09 -3.60 -1.61
CA TRP A 93 -12.13 -4.05 -2.63
C TRP A 93 -11.46 -2.84 -3.27
N HIS A 94 -10.15 -2.89 -3.41
CA HIS A 94 -9.39 -1.80 -4.01
C HIS A 94 -8.10 -2.29 -4.65
N ALA A 95 -7.60 -1.49 -5.60
CA ALA A 95 -6.28 -1.65 -6.20
C ALA A 95 -5.80 -0.28 -6.65
N THR A 96 -4.54 0.03 -6.37
CA THR A 96 -3.92 1.28 -6.80
C THR A 96 -2.98 1.03 -7.97
N ARG A 97 -3.07 1.87 -9.00
CA ARG A 97 -2.23 1.79 -10.19
C ARG A 97 -1.50 3.11 -10.45
N ASN A 98 -0.38 3.02 -11.12
CA ASN A 98 0.38 4.19 -11.56
C ASN A 98 -0.25 4.73 -12.85
N THR A 99 -0.61 6.02 -12.85
CA THR A 99 -1.17 6.70 -14.03
C THR A 99 -0.24 7.79 -14.55
N GLY A 100 0.94 7.91 -13.97
CA GLY A 100 1.91 8.92 -14.35
C GLY A 100 3.03 8.37 -15.23
N ASP A 101 4.06 9.16 -15.37
CA ASP A 101 5.25 8.85 -16.17
C ASP A 101 6.52 8.65 -15.32
N THR A 102 6.37 8.63 -14.00
CA THR A 102 7.43 8.32 -13.04
C THR A 102 6.92 7.28 -12.04
N THR A 103 7.84 6.69 -11.27
CA THR A 103 7.48 5.74 -10.21
C THR A 103 6.52 6.38 -9.21
N LEU A 104 5.44 5.70 -8.91
CA LEU A 104 4.50 6.11 -7.87
C LEU A 104 5.01 5.59 -6.53
N LYS A 105 5.20 6.50 -5.57
CA LYS A 105 5.70 6.15 -4.23
C LYS A 105 4.63 6.44 -3.20
N LEU A 106 4.34 5.43 -2.39
CA LEU A 106 3.24 5.44 -1.43
C LEU A 106 3.74 5.08 -0.04
N LEU A 107 3.06 5.63 0.96
CA LEU A 107 3.16 5.19 2.34
C LEU A 107 1.81 4.61 2.72
N CYS A 108 1.78 3.34 3.14
CA CYS A 108 0.54 2.64 3.48
C CYS A 108 0.54 2.32 4.97
N PHE A 109 -0.51 2.73 5.65
CA PHE A 109 -0.69 2.54 7.09
C PHE A 109 -1.87 1.61 7.36
N PHE A 110 -1.68 0.69 8.31
CA PHE A 110 -2.71 -0.23 8.78
C PHE A 110 -2.71 -0.25 10.31
N PRO A 111 -3.87 -0.17 10.98
CA PRO A 111 -3.96 -0.15 12.45
C PRO A 111 -3.93 -1.57 13.06
N VAL A 112 -3.14 -2.46 12.48
CA VAL A 112 -2.91 -3.83 12.97
C VAL A 112 -1.45 -4.16 12.79
N GLY A 113 -0.92 -5.04 13.65
CA GLY A 113 0.48 -5.44 13.58
C GLY A 113 0.80 -6.45 12.49
N ASP A 114 -0.20 -7.20 12.03
CA ASP A 114 -0.07 -8.19 10.94
C ASP A 114 -1.31 -8.12 10.06
N ILE A 115 -1.14 -7.69 8.82
CA ILE A 115 -2.25 -7.52 7.87
C ILE A 115 -2.58 -8.79 7.10
N ALA A 116 -1.66 -9.76 7.05
CA ALA A 116 -1.82 -10.93 6.18
C ALA A 116 -3.01 -11.80 6.58
N ALA A 117 -3.26 -11.94 7.88
CA ALA A 117 -4.30 -12.83 8.41
C ALA A 117 -5.72 -12.40 8.01
N ARG A 118 -5.93 -11.13 7.66
CA ARG A 118 -7.26 -10.58 7.34
C ARG A 118 -7.26 -9.82 6.03
N THR A 119 -6.40 -10.22 5.08
CA THR A 119 -6.38 -9.67 3.73
C THR A 119 -6.91 -10.72 2.77
N SER A 120 -7.92 -10.34 1.97
CA SER A 120 -8.50 -11.17 0.93
C SER A 120 -8.06 -10.67 -0.44
N ASN A 121 -7.73 -11.60 -1.33
CA ASN A 121 -7.29 -11.27 -2.69
C ASN A 121 -8.36 -11.67 -3.69
N GLY A 122 -8.56 -10.80 -4.64
CA GLY A 122 -9.51 -11.03 -5.71
C GLY A 122 -9.01 -11.98 -6.79
#